data_e1576de9e035418f63efbb3cde8866f7
#
_entry.id   e1576de9e035418f63efbb3cde8866f7
#
_cell.length_a   1.000
_cell.length_b   1.000
_cell.length_c   1.000
_cell.angle_alpha   90.00
_cell.angle_beta   90.00
_cell.angle_gamma   90.00
#
_symmetry.space_group_name_H-M   'P 1'
#
loop_
_entity.id
_entity.type
_entity.pdbx_description
1 polymer ?
#
loop_
_entity_poly.entity_id
_entity_poly.type
_entity_poly.pdbx_seq_one_letter_code
_entity_poly.pdbx_strand_id
1 'polypeptide(L)'
;MRSKCVAALSAGVTDGMPDIILVGDNWAKNFLTNYEGCFVDLTDEIDFSEFASYKVSCLTVNDRVYGVPFDSGSAGLFYRIDILEAAGFTPEDLEDITWPEMIEIAKAVKEKTGKYAFQFIPSECAFTWFDSAMQSSGTWFYDENEDADFMNNAVVREMFDVTKELWNNDLVYQTDVRDSTGIAAMQNGEIAFVLNAIWYAPTIMASEESAGLWGYTNIPLLTSVENPSKYSNIGGSSWVILESSANQELAIDFMKTIWAGDKDFYDQILREQAAVATWLPATESEVYNEPVAFFNDQPIYGDFASWGENIPSIDYGTQTWTVNAAIQSHLQDYIDGNITLDEAMQLVQETYEQTR
;
A
#
# COMPACT_ATOMS: atom_id res chain seq x y z
N MET A 1 -11.12 -0.26 -15.12
CA MET A 1 -10.11 -0.45 -16.19
C MET A 1 -9.58 -1.88 -16.21
N ARG A 2 -9.08 -2.44 -15.09
CA ARG A 2 -8.54 -3.80 -14.96
C ARG A 2 -9.43 -4.89 -15.62
N SER A 3 -10.71 -4.97 -15.26
CA SER A 3 -11.62 -6.00 -15.80
C SER A 3 -11.77 -5.96 -17.32
N LYS A 4 -11.71 -4.77 -17.93
CA LYS A 4 -11.70 -4.62 -19.39
C LYS A 4 -10.42 -5.14 -20.02
N CYS A 5 -9.26 -4.80 -19.43
CA CYS A 5 -7.97 -5.28 -19.91
C CYS A 5 -7.87 -6.80 -19.80
N VAL A 6 -8.22 -7.37 -18.65
CA VAL A 6 -8.27 -8.82 -18.44
C VAL A 6 -9.17 -9.50 -19.48
N ALA A 7 -10.39 -9.01 -19.68
CA ALA A 7 -11.31 -9.59 -20.65
C ALA A 7 -10.78 -9.53 -22.10
N ALA A 8 -10.18 -8.40 -22.48
CA ALA A 8 -9.63 -8.19 -23.82
C ALA A 8 -8.42 -9.10 -24.08
N LEU A 9 -7.46 -9.13 -23.15
CA LEU A 9 -6.24 -9.96 -23.26
C LEU A 9 -6.58 -11.45 -23.23
N SER A 10 -7.48 -11.87 -22.34
CA SER A 10 -7.94 -13.29 -22.29
C SER A 10 -8.65 -13.73 -23.55
N ALA A 11 -9.35 -12.82 -24.23
CA ALA A 11 -10.02 -13.09 -25.49
C ALA A 11 -9.11 -12.96 -26.73
N GLY A 12 -7.87 -12.48 -26.55
CA GLY A 12 -6.97 -12.12 -27.64
C GLY A 12 -7.49 -10.99 -28.53
N VAL A 13 -8.39 -10.14 -27.99
CA VAL A 13 -9.01 -9.01 -28.68
C VAL A 13 -8.35 -7.72 -28.20
N THR A 14 -7.43 -7.20 -29.00
CA THR A 14 -6.68 -5.99 -28.66
C THR A 14 -7.18 -4.74 -29.38
N ASP A 15 -8.13 -4.89 -30.30
CA ASP A 15 -8.73 -3.77 -31.02
C ASP A 15 -9.47 -2.81 -30.06
N GLY A 16 -9.12 -1.53 -30.13
CA GLY A 16 -9.66 -0.50 -29.23
C GLY A 16 -9.07 -0.50 -27.81
N MET A 17 -8.01 -1.27 -27.55
CA MET A 17 -7.22 -1.15 -26.32
C MET A 17 -6.32 0.11 -26.39
N PRO A 18 -6.03 0.74 -25.25
CA PRO A 18 -5.07 1.84 -25.20
C PRO A 18 -3.65 1.35 -25.44
N ASP A 19 -2.77 2.23 -25.91
CA ASP A 19 -1.35 1.92 -26.10
C ASP A 19 -0.63 1.69 -24.76
N ILE A 20 -1.01 2.46 -23.73
CA ILE A 20 -0.42 2.47 -22.39
C ILE A 20 -1.51 2.22 -21.36
N ILE A 21 -1.25 1.38 -20.38
CA ILE A 21 -2.16 1.12 -19.25
C ILE A 21 -1.46 1.27 -17.91
N LEU A 22 -2.22 1.70 -16.90
CA LEU A 22 -1.76 1.76 -15.51
C LEU A 22 -2.04 0.43 -14.81
N VAL A 23 -1.02 -0.10 -14.15
CA VAL A 23 -1.09 -1.32 -13.33
C VAL A 23 -0.70 -1.00 -11.90
N GLY A 24 -1.41 -1.56 -10.93
CA GLY A 24 -1.06 -1.42 -9.52
C GLY A 24 -0.03 -2.46 -9.11
N ASP A 25 0.84 -2.13 -8.17
CA ASP A 25 1.98 -2.94 -7.76
C ASP A 25 1.58 -4.37 -7.34
N ASN A 26 0.56 -4.49 -6.51
CA ASN A 26 0.11 -5.76 -5.93
C ASN A 26 -0.51 -6.75 -6.95
N TRP A 27 -0.70 -6.35 -8.20
CA TRP A 27 -1.21 -7.22 -9.26
C TRP A 27 -0.43 -7.17 -10.57
N ALA A 28 0.58 -6.29 -10.64
CA ALA A 28 1.40 -6.14 -11.85
C ALA A 28 2.06 -7.47 -12.23
N LYS A 29 2.71 -8.14 -11.28
CA LYS A 29 3.37 -9.44 -11.51
C LYS A 29 2.41 -10.50 -12.05
N ASN A 30 1.24 -10.65 -11.43
CA ASN A 30 0.17 -11.54 -11.90
C ASN A 30 -0.23 -11.23 -13.35
N PHE A 31 -0.41 -9.94 -13.64
CA PHE A 31 -0.85 -9.49 -14.95
C PHE A 31 0.20 -9.76 -16.03
N LEU A 32 1.45 -9.40 -15.75
CA LEU A 32 2.56 -9.60 -16.67
C LEU A 32 2.86 -11.08 -16.93
N THR A 33 2.77 -11.91 -15.90
CA THR A 33 3.03 -13.36 -16.01
C THR A 33 1.90 -14.09 -16.74
N ASN A 34 0.64 -13.82 -16.40
CA ASN A 34 -0.51 -14.52 -16.99
C ASN A 34 -0.80 -14.12 -18.43
N TYR A 35 -0.32 -12.95 -18.86
CA TYR A 35 -0.45 -12.44 -20.24
C TYR A 35 0.92 -12.26 -20.88
N GLU A 36 1.79 -13.27 -20.76
CA GLU A 36 3.12 -13.28 -21.37
C GLU A 36 3.05 -12.94 -22.86
N GLY A 37 3.97 -12.08 -23.33
CA GLY A 37 4.01 -11.60 -24.72
C GLY A 37 2.97 -10.54 -25.09
N CYS A 38 2.16 -10.08 -24.11
CA CYS A 38 1.21 -8.98 -24.35
C CYS A 38 1.75 -7.60 -24.00
N PHE A 39 2.95 -7.52 -23.42
CA PHE A 39 3.56 -6.27 -22.95
C PHE A 39 4.95 -6.08 -23.56
N VAL A 40 5.28 -4.82 -23.85
CA VAL A 40 6.58 -4.45 -24.40
C VAL A 40 7.65 -4.60 -23.34
N ASP A 41 8.75 -5.27 -23.70
CA ASP A 41 9.95 -5.38 -22.88
C ASP A 41 10.72 -4.05 -22.91
N LEU A 42 10.92 -3.44 -21.75
CA LEU A 42 11.58 -2.15 -21.58
C LEU A 42 12.99 -2.26 -20.98
N THR A 43 13.48 -3.48 -20.74
CA THR A 43 14.73 -3.74 -20.02
C THR A 43 15.92 -2.96 -20.58
N ASP A 44 16.05 -2.92 -21.90
CA ASP A 44 17.18 -2.26 -22.57
C ASP A 44 16.86 -0.81 -23.00
N GLU A 45 15.65 -0.35 -22.68
CA GLU A 45 15.15 0.96 -23.10
C GLU A 45 15.30 2.05 -22.02
N ILE A 46 15.27 1.66 -20.74
CA ILE A 46 15.25 2.56 -19.59
C ILE A 46 16.30 2.11 -18.57
N ASP A 47 16.98 3.06 -17.94
CA ASP A 47 17.89 2.78 -16.82
C ASP A 47 17.07 2.59 -15.52
N PHE A 48 16.71 1.34 -15.25
CA PHE A 48 15.95 0.98 -14.06
C PHE A 48 16.76 1.06 -12.76
N SER A 49 18.09 1.27 -12.81
CA SER A 49 18.89 1.52 -11.61
C SER A 49 18.60 2.88 -10.96
N GLU A 50 17.96 3.79 -11.70
CA GLU A 50 17.49 5.09 -11.21
C GLU A 50 16.12 5.03 -10.52
N PHE A 51 15.49 3.87 -10.42
CA PHE A 51 14.18 3.71 -9.79
C PHE A 51 14.27 2.97 -8.45
N ALA A 52 13.31 3.21 -7.57
CA ALA A 52 13.18 2.48 -6.31
C ALA A 52 13.07 0.96 -6.59
N SER A 53 13.97 0.18 -6.01
CA SER A 53 14.15 -1.25 -6.33
C SER A 53 12.90 -2.08 -6.09
N TYR A 54 12.14 -1.79 -5.03
CA TYR A 54 10.89 -2.49 -4.71
C TYR A 54 9.84 -2.33 -5.82
N LYS A 55 9.84 -1.19 -6.53
CA LYS A 55 8.93 -0.92 -7.65
C LYS A 55 9.35 -1.69 -8.91
N VAL A 56 10.65 -1.72 -9.19
CA VAL A 56 11.18 -2.45 -10.34
C VAL A 56 10.89 -3.94 -10.20
N SER A 57 11.00 -4.49 -8.98
CA SER A 57 10.71 -5.91 -8.72
C SER A 57 9.27 -6.31 -9.07
N CYS A 58 8.28 -5.42 -8.87
CA CYS A 58 6.88 -5.66 -9.24
C CYS A 58 6.66 -5.84 -10.75
N LEU A 59 7.56 -5.26 -11.56
CA LEU A 59 7.46 -5.21 -13.02
C LEU A 59 8.42 -6.18 -13.72
N THR A 60 9.21 -6.93 -12.94
CA THR A 60 10.21 -7.84 -13.45
C THR A 60 9.65 -9.27 -13.55
N VAL A 61 9.68 -9.84 -14.73
CA VAL A 61 9.33 -11.25 -15.02
C VAL A 61 10.44 -11.86 -15.85
N ASN A 62 10.99 -13.02 -15.42
CA ASN A 62 12.07 -13.71 -16.11
C ASN A 62 13.29 -12.80 -16.43
N ASP A 63 13.72 -12.00 -15.44
CA ASP A 63 14.83 -11.03 -15.55
C ASP A 63 14.60 -9.90 -16.60
N ARG A 64 13.37 -9.70 -17.04
CA ARG A 64 12.99 -8.63 -17.97
C ARG A 64 11.98 -7.70 -17.33
N VAL A 65 12.08 -6.40 -17.59
CA VAL A 65 11.22 -5.35 -17.01
C VAL A 65 10.20 -4.88 -18.05
N TYR A 66 8.90 -4.95 -17.70
CA TYR A 66 7.80 -4.70 -18.63
C TYR A 66 7.01 -3.43 -18.33
N GLY A 67 7.52 -2.56 -17.49
CA GLY A 67 6.82 -1.31 -17.19
C GLY A 67 7.71 -0.28 -16.53
N VAL A 68 7.22 0.95 -16.45
CA VAL A 68 7.90 2.09 -15.81
C VAL A 68 7.21 2.41 -14.50
N PRO A 69 7.91 2.35 -13.36
CA PRO A 69 7.35 2.80 -12.08
C PRO A 69 6.84 4.23 -12.15
N PHE A 70 5.69 4.50 -11.52
CA PHE A 70 5.10 5.84 -11.52
C PHE A 70 5.14 6.47 -10.13
N ASP A 71 4.19 6.11 -9.24
CA ASP A 71 4.05 6.71 -7.94
C ASP A 71 4.46 5.77 -6.80
N SER A 72 4.88 6.38 -5.69
CA SER A 72 5.24 5.63 -4.49
C SER A 72 3.99 5.21 -3.71
N GLY A 73 3.97 3.96 -3.29
CA GLY A 73 3.05 3.45 -2.28
C GLY A 73 3.64 3.49 -0.87
N SER A 74 4.68 4.32 -0.63
CA SER A 74 5.32 4.42 0.69
C SER A 74 4.26 4.62 1.77
N ALA A 75 4.21 3.66 2.71
CA ALA A 75 3.21 3.57 3.75
C ALA A 75 3.60 4.38 4.99
N GLY A 76 2.60 4.90 5.69
CA GLY A 76 2.77 5.58 6.95
C GLY A 76 1.50 5.53 7.80
N LEU A 77 1.64 5.95 9.03
CA LEU A 77 0.56 6.16 9.98
C LEU A 77 0.32 7.66 10.09
N PHE A 78 -0.77 8.15 9.48
CA PHE A 78 -1.24 9.51 9.71
C PHE A 78 -2.05 9.55 11.00
N TYR A 79 -1.90 10.61 11.79
CA TYR A 79 -2.59 10.72 13.07
C TYR A 79 -3.09 12.13 13.37
N ARG A 80 -4.18 12.23 14.11
CA ARG A 80 -4.71 13.48 14.66
C ARG A 80 -3.99 13.83 15.94
N ILE A 81 -3.20 14.91 15.90
CA ILE A 81 -2.41 15.41 17.04
C ILE A 81 -3.31 15.76 18.21
N ASP A 82 -4.40 16.50 17.96
CA ASP A 82 -5.34 16.94 18.98
C ASP A 82 -6.06 15.77 19.69
N ILE A 83 -6.38 14.70 18.95
CA ILE A 83 -7.00 13.50 19.54
C ILE A 83 -5.96 12.70 20.35
N LEU A 84 -4.75 12.58 19.84
CA LEU A 84 -3.64 11.91 20.52
C LEU A 84 -3.32 12.61 21.85
N GLU A 85 -3.16 13.94 21.84
CA GLU A 85 -2.92 14.74 23.03
C GLU A 85 -4.09 14.66 24.04
N ALA A 86 -5.33 14.70 23.58
CA ALA A 86 -6.51 14.52 24.44
C ALA A 86 -6.53 13.10 25.07
N ALA A 87 -5.95 12.11 24.41
CA ALA A 87 -5.74 10.79 24.97
C ALA A 87 -4.54 10.72 25.94
N GLY A 88 -3.72 11.75 26.02
CA GLY A 88 -2.59 11.90 26.97
C GLY A 88 -1.27 11.37 26.41
N PHE A 89 -1.13 11.33 25.10
CA PHE A 89 0.08 10.93 24.38
C PHE A 89 0.60 12.08 23.53
N THR A 90 1.83 11.95 23.07
CA THR A 90 2.50 12.89 22.18
C THR A 90 2.96 12.21 20.90
N PRO A 91 3.34 12.95 19.84
CA PRO A 91 3.88 12.36 18.62
C PRO A 91 5.07 11.43 18.85
N GLU A 92 5.91 11.72 19.83
CA GLU A 92 7.09 10.92 20.21
C GLU A 92 6.72 9.52 20.71
N ASP A 93 5.52 9.35 21.30
CA ASP A 93 5.02 8.05 21.75
C ASP A 93 4.66 7.10 20.57
N LEU A 94 4.60 7.65 19.35
CA LEU A 94 4.35 6.88 18.12
C LEU A 94 5.64 6.48 17.38
N GLU A 95 6.81 6.97 17.82
CA GLU A 95 8.09 6.62 17.19
C GLU A 95 8.45 5.15 17.45
N ASP A 96 8.70 4.40 16.38
CA ASP A 96 9.06 2.97 16.42
C ASP A 96 8.08 2.13 17.27
N ILE A 97 6.82 2.54 17.35
CA ILE A 97 5.77 1.87 18.13
C ILE A 97 5.46 0.49 17.56
N THR A 98 5.24 -0.48 18.44
CA THR A 98 4.77 -1.83 18.07
C THR A 98 3.25 -1.91 18.01
N TRP A 99 2.70 -2.92 17.31
CA TRP A 99 1.25 -3.13 17.26
C TRP A 99 0.61 -3.30 18.66
N PRO A 100 1.17 -4.06 19.62
CA PRO A 100 0.60 -4.12 20.97
C PRO A 100 0.55 -2.75 21.67
N GLU A 101 1.59 -1.93 21.56
CA GLU A 101 1.63 -0.58 22.14
C GLU A 101 0.62 0.34 21.44
N MET A 102 0.50 0.24 20.12
CA MET A 102 -0.49 0.98 19.33
C MET A 102 -1.93 0.67 19.77
N ILE A 103 -2.22 -0.60 20.09
CA ILE A 103 -3.53 -1.02 20.62
C ILE A 103 -3.81 -0.37 21.98
N GLU A 104 -2.83 -0.24 22.85
CA GLU A 104 -3.00 0.45 24.15
C GLU A 104 -3.29 1.95 23.98
N ILE A 105 -2.60 2.61 23.03
CA ILE A 105 -2.93 4.00 22.66
C ILE A 105 -4.35 4.08 22.09
N ALA A 106 -4.74 3.16 21.21
CA ALA A 106 -6.08 3.09 20.63
C ALA A 106 -7.19 2.96 21.71
N LYS A 107 -6.95 2.11 22.73
CA LYS A 107 -7.87 1.98 23.89
C LYS A 107 -8.00 3.28 24.67
N ALA A 108 -6.88 3.96 24.92
CA ALA A 108 -6.89 5.24 25.62
C ALA A 108 -7.57 6.34 24.80
N VAL A 109 -7.41 6.39 23.47
CA VAL A 109 -8.15 7.28 22.57
C VAL A 109 -9.66 7.06 22.75
N LYS A 110 -10.10 5.81 22.66
CA LYS A 110 -11.54 5.49 22.82
C LYS A 110 -12.07 5.90 24.20
N GLU A 111 -11.36 5.53 25.25
CA GLU A 111 -11.78 5.78 26.65
C GLU A 111 -11.88 7.28 26.95
N LYS A 112 -10.87 8.08 26.55
CA LYS A 112 -10.76 9.48 26.93
C LYS A 112 -11.49 10.45 26.00
N THR A 113 -11.59 10.09 24.72
CA THR A 113 -12.16 11.00 23.70
C THR A 113 -13.48 10.52 23.10
N GLY A 114 -13.80 9.24 23.24
CA GLY A 114 -14.94 8.60 22.58
C GLY A 114 -14.75 8.37 21.08
N LYS A 115 -13.60 8.78 20.52
CA LYS A 115 -13.28 8.64 19.11
C LYS A 115 -12.83 7.22 18.78
N TYR A 116 -12.85 6.85 17.49
CA TYR A 116 -12.31 5.60 17.01
C TYR A 116 -10.82 5.74 16.71
N ALA A 117 -10.07 4.66 16.92
CA ALA A 117 -8.66 4.68 16.58
C ALA A 117 -8.46 4.55 15.07
N PHE A 118 -9.04 3.53 14.45
CA PHE A 118 -8.88 3.22 13.04
C PHE A 118 -10.22 3.08 12.32
N GLN A 119 -10.16 2.91 11.00
CA GLN A 119 -11.30 2.46 10.21
C GLN A 119 -10.90 1.31 9.29
N PHE A 120 -11.69 0.27 9.27
CA PHE A 120 -11.61 -0.83 8.30
C PHE A 120 -12.87 -1.70 8.40
N ILE A 121 -13.05 -2.57 7.40
CA ILE A 121 -13.96 -3.71 7.45
C ILE A 121 -13.18 -4.98 7.13
N PRO A 122 -13.44 -6.11 7.81
CA PRO A 122 -12.67 -7.35 7.63
C PRO A 122 -12.64 -7.89 6.20
N SER A 123 -13.71 -7.66 5.43
CA SER A 123 -13.81 -8.07 4.02
C SER A 123 -12.93 -7.28 3.04
N GLU A 124 -12.28 -6.20 3.48
CA GLU A 124 -11.53 -5.30 2.59
C GLU A 124 -10.12 -4.94 3.13
N CYS A 125 -9.82 -5.29 4.40
CA CYS A 125 -8.60 -4.79 5.05
C CYS A 125 -7.31 -5.51 4.62
N ALA A 126 -7.38 -6.70 4.01
CA ALA A 126 -6.20 -7.51 3.71
C ALA A 126 -5.18 -6.76 2.84
N PHE A 127 -5.63 -6.07 1.79
CA PHE A 127 -4.77 -5.28 0.90
C PHE A 127 -4.02 -4.11 1.57
N THR A 128 -4.49 -3.63 2.70
CA THR A 128 -3.85 -2.52 3.39
C THR A 128 -3.05 -3.02 4.58
N TRP A 129 -3.66 -3.83 5.42
CA TRP A 129 -3.10 -4.24 6.71
C TRP A 129 -2.16 -5.45 6.60
N PHE A 130 -2.62 -6.52 5.91
CA PHE A 130 -1.83 -7.75 5.79
C PHE A 130 -0.72 -7.61 4.75
N ASP A 131 -1.01 -7.01 3.58
CA ASP A 131 0.03 -6.78 2.57
C ASP A 131 1.14 -5.90 3.13
N SER A 132 0.81 -4.80 3.84
CA SER A 132 1.83 -3.93 4.42
C SER A 132 2.63 -4.61 5.53
N ALA A 133 2.01 -5.44 6.35
CA ALA A 133 2.71 -6.21 7.38
C ALA A 133 3.67 -7.24 6.75
N MET A 134 3.22 -7.99 5.74
CA MET A 134 4.08 -8.93 5.03
C MET A 134 5.27 -8.22 4.37
N GLN A 135 5.04 -7.10 3.68
CA GLN A 135 6.11 -6.30 3.07
C GLN A 135 7.13 -5.83 4.12
N SER A 136 6.66 -5.30 5.26
CA SER A 136 7.53 -4.82 6.34
C SER A 136 8.35 -5.93 7.00
N SER A 137 7.89 -7.17 6.95
CA SER A 137 8.65 -8.33 7.40
C SER A 137 9.78 -8.75 6.44
N GLY A 138 9.81 -8.18 5.23
CA GLY A 138 10.75 -8.56 4.17
C GLY A 138 10.42 -9.89 3.50
N THR A 139 9.20 -10.42 3.72
CA THR A 139 8.74 -11.70 3.14
C THR A 139 7.37 -11.51 2.46
N TRP A 140 6.90 -12.55 1.79
CA TRP A 140 5.56 -12.56 1.24
C TRP A 140 4.77 -13.78 1.73
N PHE A 141 3.50 -13.88 1.38
CA PHE A 141 2.59 -14.94 1.85
C PHE A 141 2.99 -16.35 1.43
N TYR A 142 3.83 -16.48 0.41
CA TYR A 142 4.24 -17.73 -0.22
C TYR A 142 5.68 -17.60 -0.74
N ASP A 143 6.29 -18.74 -1.04
CA ASP A 143 7.64 -18.83 -1.59
C ASP A 143 7.67 -18.61 -3.13
N GLU A 144 8.84 -18.80 -3.74
CA GLU A 144 9.05 -18.67 -5.19
C GLU A 144 8.26 -19.66 -6.05
N ASN A 145 7.76 -20.74 -5.45
CA ASN A 145 6.89 -21.73 -6.10
C ASN A 145 5.41 -21.44 -5.85
N GLU A 146 5.11 -20.34 -5.18
CA GLU A 146 3.78 -19.96 -4.71
C GLU A 146 3.19 -20.97 -3.69
N ASP A 147 4.06 -21.70 -2.96
CA ASP A 147 3.66 -22.56 -1.86
C ASP A 147 3.61 -21.75 -0.55
N ALA A 148 2.43 -21.73 0.08
CA ALA A 148 2.17 -21.00 1.33
C ALA A 148 2.13 -21.94 2.53
N ASP A 149 2.55 -21.43 3.69
CA ASP A 149 2.42 -22.11 4.99
C ASP A 149 1.77 -21.13 5.98
N PHE A 150 0.45 -20.96 5.89
CA PHE A 150 -0.29 -20.07 6.78
C PHE A 150 -0.30 -20.58 8.22
N MET A 151 -0.22 -21.88 8.43
CA MET A 151 -0.19 -22.45 9.78
C MET A 151 1.00 -21.93 10.60
N ASN A 152 2.15 -21.71 9.97
CA ASN A 152 3.37 -21.22 10.60
C ASN A 152 3.70 -19.76 10.24
N ASN A 153 2.87 -19.06 9.46
CA ASN A 153 3.10 -17.67 9.11
C ASN A 153 2.81 -16.76 10.32
N ALA A 154 3.87 -16.38 11.04
CA ALA A 154 3.77 -15.60 12.26
C ALA A 154 3.19 -14.19 12.02
N VAL A 155 3.48 -13.58 10.86
CA VAL A 155 2.98 -12.24 10.50
C VAL A 155 1.48 -12.25 10.26
N VAL A 156 0.99 -13.20 9.46
CA VAL A 156 -0.47 -13.35 9.22
C VAL A 156 -1.21 -13.60 10.52
N ARG A 157 -0.66 -14.46 11.41
CA ARG A 157 -1.24 -14.75 12.72
C ARG A 157 -1.29 -13.49 13.60
N GLU A 158 -0.19 -12.71 13.68
CA GLU A 158 -0.17 -11.45 14.41
C GLU A 158 -1.24 -10.48 13.89
N MET A 159 -1.39 -10.35 12.57
CA MET A 159 -2.38 -9.44 11.99
C MET A 159 -3.83 -9.89 12.22
N PHE A 160 -4.10 -11.20 12.27
CA PHE A 160 -5.39 -11.70 12.71
C PHE A 160 -5.70 -11.28 14.16
N ASP A 161 -4.72 -11.42 15.06
CA ASP A 161 -4.88 -11.02 16.46
C ASP A 161 -5.03 -9.49 16.61
N VAL A 162 -4.22 -8.69 15.91
CA VAL A 162 -4.32 -7.22 15.89
C VAL A 162 -5.70 -6.76 15.43
N THR A 163 -6.19 -7.28 14.31
CA THR A 163 -7.51 -6.88 13.77
C THR A 163 -8.64 -7.29 14.70
N LYS A 164 -8.58 -8.48 15.31
CA LYS A 164 -9.54 -8.93 16.30
C LYS A 164 -9.55 -8.06 17.56
N GLU A 165 -8.37 -7.74 18.10
CA GLU A 165 -8.23 -6.92 19.29
C GLU A 165 -8.80 -5.51 19.07
N LEU A 166 -8.47 -4.88 17.94
CA LEU A 166 -9.00 -3.58 17.57
C LEU A 166 -10.53 -3.61 17.41
N TRP A 167 -11.07 -4.61 16.75
CA TRP A 167 -12.51 -4.73 16.48
C TRP A 167 -13.32 -5.00 17.75
N ASN A 168 -12.89 -5.97 18.58
CA ASN A 168 -13.64 -6.41 19.74
C ASN A 168 -13.60 -5.40 20.91
N ASN A 169 -12.65 -4.47 20.91
CA ASN A 169 -12.62 -3.36 21.86
C ASN A 169 -13.35 -2.08 21.37
N ASP A 170 -14.13 -2.17 20.30
CA ASP A 170 -14.87 -1.03 19.70
C ASP A 170 -13.94 0.14 19.32
N LEU A 171 -12.72 -0.18 18.81
CA LEU A 171 -11.71 0.80 18.44
C LEU A 171 -11.78 1.18 16.96
N VAL A 172 -12.66 0.52 16.19
CA VAL A 172 -12.74 0.63 14.74
C VAL A 172 -14.05 1.29 14.30
N TYR A 173 -13.95 2.32 13.50
CA TYR A 173 -15.07 2.83 12.71
C TYR A 173 -15.30 1.90 11.52
N GLN A 174 -16.42 1.16 11.53
CA GLN A 174 -16.66 -0.01 10.65
C GLN A 174 -17.06 0.43 9.23
N THR A 175 -16.07 0.93 8.48
CA THR A 175 -16.25 1.33 7.08
C THR A 175 -14.93 1.21 6.32
N ASP A 176 -14.99 1.04 5.00
CA ASP A 176 -13.81 1.07 4.15
C ASP A 176 -13.24 2.50 4.06
N VAL A 177 -11.91 2.63 4.00
CA VAL A 177 -11.21 3.92 3.90
C VAL A 177 -11.53 4.69 2.61
N ARG A 178 -12.07 4.02 1.60
CA ARG A 178 -12.46 4.60 0.30
C ARG A 178 -13.93 5.03 0.25
N ASP A 179 -14.74 4.61 1.23
CA ASP A 179 -16.15 4.99 1.30
C ASP A 179 -16.31 6.45 1.70
N SER A 180 -17.23 7.15 1.06
CA SER A 180 -17.53 8.55 1.36
C SER A 180 -17.92 8.79 2.83
N THR A 181 -18.59 7.82 3.47
CA THR A 181 -18.95 7.87 4.89
C THR A 181 -17.69 7.80 5.78
N GLY A 182 -16.75 6.91 5.46
CA GLY A 182 -15.50 6.77 6.18
C GLY A 182 -14.58 7.98 5.99
N ILE A 183 -14.48 8.48 4.76
CA ILE A 183 -13.74 9.71 4.45
C ILE A 183 -14.32 10.89 5.26
N ALA A 184 -15.64 11.05 5.28
CA ALA A 184 -16.28 12.11 6.06
C ALA A 184 -16.04 11.95 7.57
N ALA A 185 -16.10 10.74 8.12
CA ALA A 185 -15.81 10.47 9.53
C ALA A 185 -14.36 10.84 9.89
N MET A 186 -13.39 10.45 9.05
CA MET A 186 -11.98 10.82 9.22
C MET A 186 -11.79 12.34 9.17
N GLN A 187 -12.34 13.01 8.18
CA GLN A 187 -12.25 14.47 8.01
C GLN A 187 -12.90 15.23 9.16
N ASN A 188 -13.99 14.72 9.73
CA ASN A 188 -14.69 15.30 10.89
C ASN A 188 -14.02 14.97 12.24
N GLY A 189 -12.88 14.28 12.25
CA GLY A 189 -12.16 13.94 13.48
C GLY A 189 -12.85 12.87 14.34
N GLU A 190 -13.57 11.95 13.72
CA GLU A 190 -14.11 10.77 14.41
C GLU A 190 -13.09 9.63 14.50
N ILE A 191 -12.00 9.71 13.71
CA ILE A 191 -10.96 8.69 13.56
C ILE A 191 -9.60 9.33 13.86
N ALA A 192 -8.84 8.71 14.77
CA ALA A 192 -7.56 9.23 15.23
C ALA A 192 -6.38 8.88 14.31
N PHE A 193 -6.39 7.70 13.69
CA PHE A 193 -5.26 7.15 12.93
C PHE A 193 -5.71 6.62 11.57
N VAL A 194 -4.88 6.87 10.55
CA VAL A 194 -5.07 6.35 9.20
C VAL A 194 -3.79 5.65 8.75
N LEU A 195 -3.82 4.32 8.67
CA LEU A 195 -2.75 3.52 8.08
C LEU A 195 -2.97 3.50 6.56
N ASN A 196 -2.15 4.24 5.82
CA ASN A 196 -2.23 4.31 4.36
C ASN A 196 -0.92 4.83 3.77
N ALA A 197 -0.83 4.91 2.44
CA ALA A 197 0.33 5.47 1.76
C ALA A 197 0.19 6.98 1.50
N ILE A 198 1.29 7.59 1.08
CA ILE A 198 1.38 9.03 0.79
C ILE A 198 0.34 9.51 -0.23
N TRP A 199 -0.04 8.69 -1.21
CA TRP A 199 -1.08 9.03 -2.19
C TRP A 199 -2.46 9.30 -1.57
N TYR A 200 -2.68 8.93 -0.30
CA TYR A 200 -3.92 9.23 0.45
C TYR A 200 -3.91 10.63 1.09
N ALA A 201 -2.74 11.28 1.20
CA ALA A 201 -2.60 12.60 1.81
C ALA A 201 -3.57 13.66 1.24
N PRO A 202 -3.82 13.75 -0.09
CA PRO A 202 -4.82 14.68 -0.62
C PRO A 202 -6.24 14.46 -0.08
N THR A 203 -6.62 13.20 0.21
CA THR A 203 -7.92 12.88 0.80
C THR A 203 -8.01 13.41 2.24
N ILE A 204 -6.92 13.32 3.01
CA ILE A 204 -6.82 13.90 4.35
C ILE A 204 -6.87 15.43 4.26
N MET A 205 -6.08 16.01 3.36
CA MET A 205 -5.94 17.46 3.17
C MET A 205 -7.21 18.15 2.63
N ALA A 206 -8.16 17.39 2.08
CA ALA A 206 -9.42 17.94 1.59
C ALA A 206 -10.29 18.58 2.70
N SER A 207 -10.02 18.30 3.99
CA SER A 207 -10.63 18.98 5.13
C SER A 207 -9.75 20.15 5.58
N GLU A 208 -9.92 21.32 4.96
CA GLU A 208 -9.14 22.53 5.30
C GLU A 208 -9.24 22.91 6.79
N GLU A 209 -10.38 22.61 7.44
CA GLU A 209 -10.61 22.89 8.86
C GLU A 209 -9.70 22.07 9.79
N SER A 210 -9.14 20.96 9.32
CA SER A 210 -8.23 20.11 10.08
C SER A 210 -6.75 20.40 9.78
N ALA A 211 -6.43 21.46 9.03
CA ALA A 211 -5.06 21.88 8.77
C ALA A 211 -4.31 22.17 10.08
N GLY A 212 -3.10 21.66 10.21
CA GLY A 212 -2.27 21.76 11.42
C GLY A 212 -2.67 20.80 12.54
N LEU A 213 -3.71 19.98 12.36
CA LEU A 213 -4.13 18.95 13.34
C LEU A 213 -3.62 17.55 12.99
N TRP A 214 -2.96 17.38 11.87
CA TRP A 214 -2.44 16.09 11.40
C TRP A 214 -0.94 16.03 11.48
N GLY A 215 -0.46 14.88 11.94
CA GLY A 215 0.94 14.44 11.84
C GLY A 215 1.02 13.10 11.12
N TYR A 216 2.23 12.62 10.93
CA TYR A 216 2.50 11.33 10.33
C TYR A 216 3.76 10.70 10.93
N THR A 217 3.83 9.39 10.89
CA THR A 217 4.99 8.59 11.30
C THR A 217 5.05 7.31 10.49
N ASN A 218 6.06 6.48 10.71
CA ASN A 218 6.16 5.16 10.10
C ASN A 218 5.03 4.23 10.58
N ILE A 219 4.86 3.10 9.90
CA ILE A 219 3.88 2.09 10.30
C ILE A 219 4.32 1.40 11.60
N PRO A 220 3.37 0.87 12.42
CA PRO A 220 3.72 0.13 13.63
C PRO A 220 4.54 -1.12 13.32
N LEU A 221 5.51 -1.41 14.17
CA LEU A 221 6.40 -2.55 14.06
C LEU A 221 5.70 -3.86 14.44
N LEU A 222 6.01 -4.92 13.69
CA LEU A 222 5.63 -6.28 14.03
C LEU A 222 6.44 -6.78 15.22
N THR A 223 5.83 -7.65 16.03
CA THR A 223 6.49 -8.34 17.14
C THR A 223 6.77 -9.82 16.85
N SER A 224 6.16 -10.35 15.79
CA SER A 224 6.31 -11.74 15.36
C SER A 224 7.60 -12.03 14.59
N VAL A 225 8.35 -11.00 14.19
CA VAL A 225 9.61 -11.12 13.45
C VAL A 225 10.75 -10.41 14.20
N GLU A 226 11.98 -10.91 14.04
CA GLU A 226 13.13 -10.44 14.83
C GLU A 226 13.57 -8.99 14.48
N ASN A 227 13.51 -8.63 13.19
CA ASN A 227 13.94 -7.31 12.71
C ASN A 227 12.90 -6.76 11.72
N PRO A 228 11.72 -6.35 12.17
CA PRO A 228 10.71 -5.79 11.28
C PRO A 228 11.17 -4.43 10.74
N SER A 229 10.88 -4.19 9.47
CA SER A 229 11.02 -2.84 8.91
C SER A 229 9.84 -1.97 9.34
N LYS A 230 10.10 -0.69 9.59
CA LYS A 230 9.05 0.33 9.75
C LYS A 230 8.62 0.94 8.41
N TYR A 231 9.19 0.46 7.32
CA TYR A 231 8.91 0.89 5.95
C TYR A 231 8.15 -0.19 5.20
N SER A 232 7.13 0.22 4.48
CA SER A 232 6.28 -0.69 3.73
C SER A 232 5.62 -0.01 2.54
N ASN A 233 4.91 -0.79 1.73
CA ASN A 233 4.18 -0.34 0.56
C ASN A 233 2.68 -0.61 0.72
N ILE A 234 1.85 0.39 0.40
CA ILE A 234 0.40 0.24 0.26
C ILE A 234 -0.01 0.82 -1.09
N GLY A 235 -0.26 -0.05 -2.05
CA GLY A 235 -0.61 0.34 -3.42
C GLY A 235 0.59 0.82 -4.21
N GLY A 236 0.46 1.96 -4.89
CA GLY A 236 1.39 2.40 -5.91
C GLY A 236 1.05 1.83 -7.28
N SER A 237 1.54 2.47 -8.32
CA SER A 237 1.19 2.14 -9.70
C SER A 237 2.39 2.26 -10.63
N SER A 238 2.24 1.66 -11.82
CA SER A 238 3.26 1.65 -12.86
C SER A 238 2.60 1.65 -14.24
N TRP A 239 3.31 2.12 -15.25
CA TRP A 239 2.84 2.18 -16.61
C TRP A 239 3.41 1.03 -17.43
N VAL A 240 2.57 0.33 -18.18
CA VAL A 240 2.99 -0.72 -19.13
C VAL A 240 2.48 -0.41 -20.53
N ILE A 241 3.23 -0.81 -21.56
CA ILE A 241 2.88 -0.64 -22.96
C ILE A 241 2.40 -1.97 -23.51
N LEU A 242 1.27 -1.97 -24.21
CA LEU A 242 0.76 -3.18 -24.84
C LEU A 242 1.55 -3.53 -26.10
N GLU A 243 1.93 -4.80 -26.25
CA GLU A 243 2.64 -5.31 -27.44
C GLU A 243 1.80 -5.14 -28.72
N SER A 244 0.47 -5.10 -28.58
CA SER A 244 -0.44 -4.85 -29.70
C SER A 244 -0.54 -3.39 -30.13
N SER A 245 0.14 -2.46 -29.42
CA SER A 245 0.14 -1.06 -29.82
C SER A 245 0.79 -0.85 -31.19
N ALA A 246 0.14 -0.07 -32.05
CA ALA A 246 0.71 0.37 -33.32
C ALA A 246 1.72 1.54 -33.12
N ASN A 247 1.83 2.08 -31.91
CA ASN A 247 2.60 3.25 -31.57
C ASN A 247 3.70 2.95 -30.53
N GLN A 248 4.24 1.72 -30.50
CA GLN A 248 5.20 1.28 -29.48
C GLN A 248 6.40 2.23 -29.34
N GLU A 249 7.07 2.57 -30.45
CA GLU A 249 8.23 3.49 -30.42
C GLU A 249 7.88 4.85 -29.78
N LEU A 250 6.71 5.40 -30.13
CA LEU A 250 6.24 6.67 -29.56
C LEU A 250 5.89 6.52 -28.07
N ALA A 251 5.30 5.40 -27.67
CA ALA A 251 4.98 5.11 -26.27
C ALA A 251 6.26 4.95 -25.43
N ILE A 252 7.27 4.26 -25.95
CA ILE A 252 8.59 4.14 -25.30
C ILE A 252 9.25 5.52 -25.16
N ASP A 253 9.28 6.32 -26.22
CA ASP A 253 9.85 7.67 -26.20
C ASP A 253 9.13 8.58 -25.18
N PHE A 254 7.81 8.48 -25.12
CA PHE A 254 7.00 9.16 -24.09
C PHE A 254 7.39 8.73 -22.68
N MET A 255 7.51 7.42 -22.43
CA MET A 255 7.90 6.90 -21.11
C MET A 255 9.29 7.39 -20.69
N LYS A 256 10.26 7.34 -21.61
CA LYS A 256 11.64 7.82 -21.38
C LYS A 256 11.69 9.32 -21.11
N THR A 257 10.92 10.09 -21.86
CA THR A 257 10.94 11.55 -21.76
C THR A 257 10.27 12.03 -20.49
N ILE A 258 9.10 11.49 -20.14
CA ILE A 258 8.30 12.00 -19.03
C ILE A 258 8.64 11.27 -17.73
N TRP A 259 8.55 9.93 -17.70
CA TRP A 259 8.64 9.16 -16.47
C TRP A 259 10.06 8.79 -16.04
N ALA A 260 11.02 8.87 -16.97
CA ALA A 260 12.43 8.61 -16.70
C ALA A 260 13.34 9.79 -17.10
N GLY A 261 12.81 11.02 -17.26
CA GLY A 261 13.61 12.12 -17.77
C GLY A 261 13.16 13.53 -17.36
N ASP A 262 11.92 13.75 -16.93
CA ASP A 262 11.38 15.10 -16.70
C ASP A 262 11.15 15.38 -15.19
N LYS A 263 12.16 15.99 -14.55
CA LYS A 263 12.08 16.41 -13.13
C LYS A 263 11.03 17.51 -12.93
N ASP A 264 10.88 18.43 -13.86
CA ASP A 264 9.91 19.54 -13.72
C ASP A 264 8.48 19.02 -13.76
N PHE A 265 8.22 17.99 -14.57
CA PHE A 265 6.93 17.31 -14.58
C PHE A 265 6.64 16.62 -13.23
N TYR A 266 7.63 15.93 -12.65
CA TYR A 266 7.47 15.30 -11.31
C TYR A 266 7.22 16.35 -10.22
N ASP A 267 7.91 17.49 -10.25
CA ASP A 267 7.66 18.61 -9.33
C ASP A 267 6.23 19.12 -9.43
N GLN A 268 5.69 19.22 -10.66
CA GLN A 268 4.32 19.65 -10.88
C GLN A 268 3.32 18.64 -10.32
N ILE A 269 3.43 17.35 -10.64
CA ILE A 269 2.48 16.35 -10.14
C ILE A 269 2.59 16.11 -8.64
N LEU A 270 3.77 16.33 -8.05
CA LEU A 270 3.92 16.31 -6.61
C LEU A 270 3.07 17.41 -5.95
N ARG A 271 3.17 18.64 -6.42
CA ARG A 271 2.40 19.78 -5.87
C ARG A 271 0.90 19.66 -6.11
N GLU A 272 0.49 19.16 -7.26
CA GLU A 272 -0.91 19.13 -7.66
C GLU A 272 -1.66 17.87 -7.17
N GLN A 273 -0.95 16.74 -7.06
CA GLN A 273 -1.55 15.42 -6.83
C GLN A 273 -0.93 14.65 -5.66
N ALA A 274 0.10 15.20 -5.00
CA ALA A 274 0.91 14.48 -4.00
C ALA A 274 1.48 13.16 -4.53
N ALA A 275 1.75 13.08 -5.83
CA ALA A 275 2.32 11.91 -6.48
C ALA A 275 3.83 11.88 -6.23
N VAL A 276 4.25 11.20 -5.17
CA VAL A 276 5.66 11.01 -4.84
C VAL A 276 6.31 10.10 -5.87
N ALA A 277 7.40 10.57 -6.48
CA ALA A 277 8.13 9.83 -7.52
C ALA A 277 8.79 8.57 -6.97
N THR A 278 8.93 7.60 -7.85
CA THR A 278 9.78 6.42 -7.65
C THR A 278 11.04 6.46 -8.53
N TRP A 279 11.13 7.44 -9.43
CA TRP A 279 12.35 7.79 -10.13
C TRP A 279 13.22 8.66 -9.21
N LEU A 280 14.31 8.08 -8.72
CA LEU A 280 15.15 8.68 -7.67
C LEU A 280 15.72 10.07 -8.02
N PRO A 281 16.14 10.35 -9.29
CA PRO A 281 16.60 11.69 -9.63
C PRO A 281 15.55 12.80 -9.44
N ALA A 282 14.26 12.48 -9.50
CA ALA A 282 13.20 13.45 -9.23
C ALA A 282 13.06 13.76 -7.74
N THR A 283 13.30 12.78 -6.87
CA THR A 283 13.18 12.98 -5.41
C THR A 283 14.28 13.87 -4.82
N GLU A 284 15.34 14.14 -5.59
CA GLU A 284 16.40 15.11 -5.22
C GLU A 284 15.97 16.58 -5.36
N SER A 285 14.80 16.86 -5.95
CA SER A 285 14.30 18.21 -6.13
C SER A 285 14.03 18.90 -4.78
N GLU A 286 14.31 20.21 -4.71
CA GLU A 286 14.04 21.02 -3.51
C GLU A 286 12.56 21.02 -3.12
N VAL A 287 11.65 20.75 -4.04
CA VAL A 287 10.21 20.67 -3.81
C VAL A 287 9.85 19.60 -2.77
N TYR A 288 10.59 18.50 -2.70
CA TYR A 288 10.39 17.45 -1.72
C TYR A 288 10.67 17.91 -0.29
N ASN A 289 11.51 18.92 -0.11
CA ASN A 289 11.84 19.50 1.18
C ASN A 289 10.98 20.72 1.54
N GLU A 290 10.03 21.10 0.68
CA GLU A 290 9.11 22.19 0.99
C GLU A 290 8.21 21.84 2.19
N PRO A 291 8.03 22.76 3.15
CA PRO A 291 7.16 22.54 4.28
C PRO A 291 5.69 22.50 3.82
N VAL A 292 4.93 21.53 4.33
CA VAL A 292 3.50 21.40 4.04
C VAL A 292 2.71 21.89 5.27
N ALA A 293 2.13 23.07 5.18
CA ALA A 293 1.45 23.74 6.30
C ALA A 293 0.32 22.89 6.92
N PHE A 294 -0.34 22.06 6.12
CA PHE A 294 -1.38 21.15 6.61
C PHE A 294 -0.84 20.13 7.64
N PHE A 295 0.42 19.72 7.52
CA PHE A 295 1.12 18.79 8.39
C PHE A 295 2.15 19.52 9.30
N ASN A 296 1.79 20.70 9.82
CA ASN A 296 2.62 21.50 10.75
C ASN A 296 4.00 21.85 10.17
N ASP A 297 4.03 22.25 8.91
CA ASP A 297 5.25 22.61 8.18
C ASP A 297 6.30 21.48 8.09
N GLN A 298 5.88 20.21 8.27
CA GLN A 298 6.74 19.05 8.05
C GLN A 298 6.89 18.77 6.54
N PRO A 299 8.08 18.32 6.06
CA PRO A 299 8.34 18.02 4.65
C PRO A 299 7.85 16.62 4.26
N ILE A 300 6.56 16.35 4.41
CA ILE A 300 5.96 15.02 4.26
C ILE A 300 6.37 14.28 2.97
N TYR A 301 6.50 15.00 1.88
CA TYR A 301 6.85 14.37 0.59
C TYR A 301 8.28 13.86 0.56
N GLY A 302 9.22 14.63 1.15
CA GLY A 302 10.61 14.23 1.29
C GLY A 302 10.77 13.04 2.24
N ASP A 303 10.06 13.06 3.36
CA ASP A 303 10.09 11.96 4.32
C ASP A 303 9.58 10.66 3.69
N PHE A 304 8.42 10.69 3.03
CA PHE A 304 7.85 9.50 2.38
C PHE A 304 8.68 9.04 1.17
N ALA A 305 9.33 9.94 0.44
CA ALA A 305 10.27 9.57 -0.62
C ALA A 305 11.47 8.80 -0.04
N SER A 306 12.08 9.34 1.04
CA SER A 306 13.17 8.68 1.77
C SER A 306 12.76 7.33 2.35
N TRP A 307 11.53 7.20 2.88
CA TRP A 307 11.00 5.91 3.35
C TRP A 307 10.86 4.92 2.22
N GLY A 308 10.44 5.38 1.04
CA GLY A 308 10.31 4.57 -0.17
C GLY A 308 11.60 3.85 -0.57
N GLU A 309 12.75 4.47 -0.36
CA GLU A 309 14.07 3.87 -0.63
C GLU A 309 14.41 2.69 0.30
N ASN A 310 13.77 2.64 1.46
CA ASN A 310 14.01 1.65 2.50
C ASN A 310 12.93 0.54 2.56
N ILE A 311 11.94 0.56 1.67
CA ILE A 311 10.93 -0.49 1.58
C ILE A 311 11.60 -1.80 1.16
N PRO A 312 11.41 -2.90 1.92
CA PRO A 312 11.93 -4.19 1.51
C PRO A 312 11.42 -4.61 0.13
N SER A 313 12.33 -4.96 -0.77
CA SER A 313 11.97 -5.54 -2.08
C SER A 313 11.55 -6.99 -1.88
N ILE A 314 10.36 -7.31 -2.34
CA ILE A 314 9.79 -8.67 -2.30
C ILE A 314 9.29 -9.06 -3.68
N ASP A 315 9.10 -10.35 -3.92
CA ASP A 315 8.37 -10.84 -5.07
C ASP A 315 6.89 -11.04 -4.70
N TYR A 316 6.01 -10.24 -5.28
CA TYR A 316 4.57 -10.37 -5.07
C TYR A 316 3.96 -11.63 -5.71
N GLY A 317 4.69 -12.34 -6.58
CA GLY A 317 4.19 -13.51 -7.29
C GLY A 317 2.89 -13.24 -8.05
N THR A 318 2.14 -14.30 -8.31
CA THR A 318 0.87 -14.16 -9.08
C THR A 318 -0.39 -14.34 -8.22
N GLN A 319 -0.26 -14.77 -6.96
CA GLN A 319 -1.38 -15.22 -6.12
C GLN A 319 -1.80 -14.22 -5.01
N THR A 320 -1.27 -13.00 -4.98
CA THR A 320 -1.61 -12.00 -3.94
C THR A 320 -3.11 -11.82 -3.74
N TRP A 321 -3.88 -11.71 -4.83
CA TRP A 321 -5.33 -11.57 -4.75
C TRP A 321 -6.03 -12.80 -4.20
N THR A 322 -5.53 -13.98 -4.55
CA THR A 322 -6.04 -15.27 -4.07
C THR A 322 -5.87 -15.38 -2.56
N VAL A 323 -4.67 -15.04 -2.07
CA VAL A 323 -4.39 -15.00 -0.63
C VAL A 323 -5.26 -13.98 0.10
N ASN A 324 -5.34 -12.75 -0.40
CA ASN A 324 -6.15 -11.71 0.22
C ASN A 324 -7.63 -12.11 0.31
N ALA A 325 -8.17 -12.73 -0.74
CA ALA A 325 -9.53 -13.27 -0.73
C ALA A 325 -9.70 -14.40 0.30
N ALA A 326 -8.70 -15.29 0.44
CA ALA A 326 -8.73 -16.35 1.44
C ALA A 326 -8.72 -15.78 2.88
N ILE A 327 -7.84 -14.82 3.17
CA ILE A 327 -7.80 -14.13 4.47
C ILE A 327 -9.13 -13.46 4.78
N GLN A 328 -9.65 -12.67 3.86
CA GLN A 328 -10.91 -11.92 4.03
C GLN A 328 -12.11 -12.83 4.27
N SER A 329 -12.11 -14.02 3.66
CA SER A 329 -13.22 -14.99 3.80
C SER A 329 -13.35 -15.56 5.23
N HIS A 330 -12.27 -15.57 6.01
CA HIS A 330 -12.24 -16.22 7.32
C HIS A 330 -11.96 -15.27 8.49
N LEU A 331 -11.54 -14.03 8.19
CA LEU A 331 -11.17 -13.05 9.22
C LEU A 331 -12.36 -12.68 10.14
N GLN A 332 -13.56 -12.46 9.56
CA GLN A 332 -14.73 -12.11 10.36
C GLN A 332 -15.13 -13.23 11.33
N ASP A 333 -15.11 -14.48 10.90
CA ASP A 333 -15.43 -15.62 11.78
C ASP A 333 -14.46 -15.75 12.94
N TYR A 334 -13.17 -15.44 12.71
CA TYR A 334 -12.18 -15.39 13.77
C TYR A 334 -12.43 -14.22 14.73
N ILE A 335 -12.72 -13.03 14.21
CA ILE A 335 -13.06 -11.83 15.00
C ILE A 335 -14.25 -12.11 15.92
N ASP A 336 -15.31 -12.74 15.40
CA ASP A 336 -16.53 -13.07 16.12
C ASP A 336 -16.35 -14.22 17.13
N GLY A 337 -15.20 -14.89 17.12
CA GLY A 337 -14.89 -16.01 17.98
C GLY A 337 -15.59 -17.32 17.59
N ASN A 338 -16.10 -17.42 16.36
CA ASN A 338 -16.71 -18.64 15.82
C ASN A 338 -15.68 -19.72 15.54
N ILE A 339 -14.44 -19.34 15.25
CA ILE A 339 -13.29 -20.20 15.01
C ILE A 339 -12.07 -19.73 15.82
N THR A 340 -11.18 -20.64 16.14
CA THR A 340 -9.86 -20.33 16.73
C THR A 340 -8.89 -19.80 15.68
N LEU A 341 -7.75 -19.24 16.12
CA LEU A 341 -6.71 -18.79 15.21
C LEU A 341 -6.15 -19.93 14.35
N ASP A 342 -5.94 -21.11 14.94
CA ASP A 342 -5.44 -22.27 14.21
C ASP A 342 -6.45 -22.77 13.17
N GLU A 343 -7.75 -22.79 13.50
CA GLU A 343 -8.81 -23.09 12.53
C GLU A 343 -8.88 -22.05 11.41
N ALA A 344 -8.72 -20.74 11.73
CA ALA A 344 -8.66 -19.68 10.72
C ALA A 344 -7.48 -19.88 9.77
N MET A 345 -6.28 -20.15 10.29
CA MET A 345 -5.10 -20.41 9.47
C MET A 345 -5.28 -21.65 8.58
N GLN A 346 -5.86 -22.72 9.12
CA GLN A 346 -6.17 -23.92 8.33
C GLN A 346 -7.15 -23.59 7.18
N LEU A 347 -8.22 -22.85 7.47
CA LEU A 347 -9.22 -22.49 6.47
C LEU A 347 -8.64 -21.55 5.38
N VAL A 348 -7.77 -20.61 5.77
CA VAL A 348 -7.04 -19.77 4.82
C VAL A 348 -6.16 -20.62 3.90
N GLN A 349 -5.42 -21.60 4.49
CA GLN A 349 -4.60 -22.53 3.72
C GLN A 349 -5.43 -23.34 2.72
N GLU A 350 -6.52 -23.96 3.19
CA GLU A 350 -7.42 -24.77 2.35
C GLU A 350 -8.05 -23.93 1.22
N THR A 351 -8.50 -22.71 1.53
CA THR A 351 -9.11 -21.81 0.54
C THR A 351 -8.08 -21.39 -0.51
N TYR A 352 -6.87 -21.03 -0.09
CA TYR A 352 -5.78 -20.69 -1.01
C TYR A 352 -5.45 -21.87 -1.93
N GLU A 353 -5.24 -23.08 -1.41
CA GLU A 353 -4.92 -24.27 -2.20
C GLU A 353 -6.01 -24.69 -3.19
N GLN A 354 -7.28 -24.38 -2.89
CA GLN A 354 -8.41 -24.68 -3.79
C GLN A 354 -8.58 -23.64 -4.91
N THR A 355 -8.05 -22.44 -4.73
CA THR A 355 -8.34 -21.29 -5.62
C THR A 355 -7.14 -20.79 -6.42
N ARG A 356 -5.90 -21.21 -6.06
CA ARG A 356 -4.66 -20.91 -6.78
C ARG A 356 -4.51 -21.66 -8.11
#